data_8d9a746cefa1a757b804e684c1e6c555
#
_entry.id   8d9a746cefa1a757b804e684c1e6c555
#
_cell.length_a   1.000
_cell.length_b   1.000
_cell.length_c   1.000
_cell.angle_alpha   90.00
_cell.angle_beta   90.00
_cell.angle_gamma   90.00
#
_symmetry.space_group_name_H-M   'P 1'
#
loop_
_entity.id
_entity.type
_entity.pdbx_description
1 polymer ?
#
loop_
_entity_poly.entity_id
_entity_poly.type
_entity_poly.pdbx_seq_one_letter_code
_entity_poly.pdbx_strand_id
1 'polypeptide(L)'
;MKREIKSTAHIEHHTAFLTQSSCVLDIETDSRYWRTSHFKNVRLADTEKEIIWIPEKESDEYDLLITLAESLSQYSHIVTFNGTGFDLPHLKNKYSAYRLSDPLQDKRHDDLFLMLRKYNALLPLARHRLNDYVSLFKESRVPDDDAQKALFITRILSLTCLTEGRFDVQITDSDFPETDIFKERTRDLPSYGTVLSLLLTPDLPISFRVRCSDGPFELDSDPESGTLLLRIRSDDGSFYMYHSDFENYDYLPGEGCAVHKSLTAYVASDRKAKASRDNCYTRIPCGTLLQGNEKTLKKYTEKTVAYLLGGPS
;
A
#
# COMPACT_ATOMS: atom_id res chain seq x y z
N MET A 1 -1.55 -37.82 7.53
CA MET A 1 -1.36 -36.47 6.95
C MET A 1 -1.63 -36.49 5.46
N LYS A 2 -2.53 -35.64 4.97
CA LYS A 2 -2.81 -35.47 3.54
C LYS A 2 -1.95 -34.31 3.01
N ARG A 3 -1.42 -34.47 1.78
CA ARG A 3 -0.69 -33.42 1.07
C ARG A 3 -1.34 -33.19 -0.29
N GLU A 4 -1.65 -31.94 -0.60
CA GLU A 4 -2.23 -31.54 -1.88
C GLU A 4 -1.26 -30.58 -2.58
N ILE A 5 -1.27 -30.59 -3.92
CA ILE A 5 -0.53 -29.63 -4.75
C ILE A 5 -1.49 -29.06 -5.76
N LYS A 6 -1.58 -27.73 -5.82
CA LYS A 6 -2.39 -26.98 -6.80
C LYS A 6 -1.49 -26.08 -7.64
N SER A 7 -1.90 -25.73 -8.85
CA SER A 7 -1.20 -24.75 -9.67
C SER A 7 -1.60 -23.33 -9.28
N THR A 8 -0.62 -22.43 -9.15
CA THR A 8 -0.80 -20.99 -8.93
C THR A 8 -0.39 -20.17 -10.16
N ALA A 9 0.12 -20.80 -11.21
CA ALA A 9 0.63 -20.14 -12.41
C ALA A 9 -0.39 -19.23 -13.14
N HIS A 10 -1.69 -19.38 -12.82
CA HIS A 10 -2.76 -18.54 -13.34
C HIS A 10 -3.05 -17.31 -12.46
N ILE A 11 -2.40 -17.17 -11.30
CA ILE A 11 -2.62 -16.07 -10.37
C ILE A 11 -1.66 -14.93 -10.71
N GLU A 12 -2.23 -13.81 -11.10
CA GLU A 12 -1.45 -12.60 -11.29
C GLU A 12 -0.87 -12.10 -9.96
N HIS A 13 0.38 -11.68 -9.97
CA HIS A 13 1.12 -11.22 -8.80
C HIS A 13 2.13 -10.13 -9.17
N HIS A 14 2.73 -9.48 -8.17
CA HIS A 14 3.77 -8.47 -8.39
C HIS A 14 5.13 -9.14 -8.64
N THR A 15 5.52 -9.26 -9.90
CA THR A 15 6.71 -10.03 -10.34
C THR A 15 8.05 -9.48 -9.83
N ALA A 16 8.14 -8.19 -9.55
CA ALA A 16 9.36 -7.61 -8.96
C ALA A 16 9.47 -7.88 -7.46
N PHE A 17 8.37 -8.15 -6.79
CA PHE A 17 8.34 -8.46 -5.35
C PHE A 17 8.47 -9.96 -5.08
N LEU A 18 7.75 -10.78 -5.85
CA LEU A 18 7.81 -12.24 -5.77
C LEU A 18 8.71 -12.78 -6.87
N THR A 19 9.77 -13.43 -6.46
CA THR A 19 10.73 -14.11 -7.33
C THR A 19 10.63 -15.63 -7.18
N GLN A 20 11.36 -16.38 -7.96
CA GLN A 20 11.42 -17.86 -7.83
C GLN A 20 11.91 -18.33 -6.46
N SER A 21 12.60 -17.48 -5.69
CA SER A 21 13.04 -17.77 -4.33
C SER A 21 12.07 -17.28 -3.25
N SER A 22 10.87 -16.81 -3.64
CA SER A 22 9.84 -16.29 -2.74
C SER A 22 8.69 -17.27 -2.60
N CYS A 23 8.12 -17.38 -1.41
CA CYS A 23 6.84 -18.05 -1.21
C CYS A 23 5.97 -17.32 -0.18
N VAL A 24 4.67 -17.48 -0.33
CA VAL A 24 3.67 -17.09 0.66
C VAL A 24 3.46 -18.25 1.62
N LEU A 25 3.50 -17.98 2.91
CA LEU A 25 3.24 -18.94 3.98
C LEU A 25 1.99 -18.50 4.76
N ASP A 26 1.08 -19.44 4.97
CA ASP A 26 -0.15 -19.25 5.73
C ASP A 26 -0.44 -20.49 6.59
N ILE A 27 -0.90 -20.30 7.82
CA ILE A 27 -1.28 -21.38 8.70
C ILE A 27 -2.68 -21.19 9.27
N GLU A 28 -3.44 -22.25 9.32
CA GLU A 28 -4.70 -22.31 10.05
C GLU A 28 -4.62 -23.28 11.22
N THR A 29 -5.14 -22.86 12.37
CA THR A 29 -5.15 -23.65 13.59
C THR A 29 -6.55 -23.66 14.22
N ASP A 30 -6.78 -24.60 15.11
CA ASP A 30 -8.04 -24.69 15.89
C ASP A 30 -8.08 -23.70 17.06
N SER A 31 -6.92 -23.19 17.51
CA SER A 31 -6.78 -22.23 18.61
C SER A 31 -5.64 -21.24 18.34
N ARG A 32 -5.72 -20.06 18.95
CA ARG A 32 -4.64 -19.07 18.94
C ARG A 32 -3.46 -19.42 19.88
N TYR A 33 -3.69 -20.34 20.82
CA TYR A 33 -2.67 -20.71 21.79
C TYR A 33 -1.82 -21.88 21.26
N TRP A 34 -0.59 -21.59 20.80
CA TRP A 34 0.28 -22.56 20.18
C TRP A 34 0.50 -23.86 20.99
N ARG A 35 0.43 -23.79 22.34
CA ARG A 35 0.63 -24.95 23.21
C ARG A 35 -0.48 -25.99 23.11
N THR A 36 -1.69 -25.56 22.85
CA THR A 36 -2.88 -26.40 22.83
C THR A 36 -3.55 -26.46 21.47
N SER A 37 -3.02 -25.69 20.49
CA SER A 37 -3.57 -25.67 19.14
C SER A 37 -2.98 -26.79 18.30
N HIS A 38 -3.80 -27.26 17.35
CA HIS A 38 -3.38 -28.15 16.27
C HIS A 38 -3.52 -27.42 14.94
N PHE A 39 -2.62 -27.73 14.01
CA PHE A 39 -2.77 -27.23 12.65
C PHE A 39 -4.01 -27.85 12.00
N LYS A 40 -4.87 -27.02 11.45
CA LYS A 40 -5.92 -27.44 10.51
C LYS A 40 -5.33 -27.64 9.12
N ASN A 41 -4.55 -26.69 8.68
CA ASN A 41 -3.72 -26.78 7.50
C ASN A 41 -2.54 -25.82 7.58
N VAL A 42 -1.51 -26.11 6.78
CA VAL A 42 -0.38 -25.23 6.48
C VAL A 42 -0.26 -25.13 4.99
N ARG A 43 -0.09 -23.93 4.46
CA ARG A 43 -0.05 -23.62 3.03
C ARG A 43 1.24 -22.91 2.69
N LEU A 44 1.83 -23.32 1.59
CA LEU A 44 2.99 -22.69 0.99
C LEU A 44 2.72 -22.48 -0.49
N ALA A 45 2.56 -21.23 -0.91
CA ALA A 45 2.27 -20.88 -2.30
C ALA A 45 3.42 -20.07 -2.91
N ASP A 46 3.95 -20.51 -4.04
CA ASP A 46 4.86 -19.74 -4.88
C ASP A 46 4.18 -19.33 -6.20
N THR A 47 4.91 -18.81 -7.16
CA THR A 47 4.39 -18.35 -8.46
C THR A 47 3.94 -19.47 -9.39
N GLU A 48 4.22 -20.74 -9.07
CA GLU A 48 3.91 -21.90 -9.90
C GLU A 48 2.93 -22.87 -9.24
N LYS A 49 3.09 -23.06 -7.92
CA LYS A 49 2.34 -24.06 -7.16
C LYS A 49 2.02 -23.61 -5.74
N GLU A 50 0.97 -24.20 -5.20
CA GLU A 50 0.65 -24.20 -3.77
C GLU A 50 0.75 -25.62 -3.23
N ILE A 51 1.39 -25.79 -2.10
CA ILE A 51 1.44 -27.05 -1.34
C ILE A 51 0.62 -26.87 -0.07
N ILE A 52 -0.29 -27.80 0.19
CA ILE A 52 -1.18 -27.79 1.34
C ILE A 52 -0.94 -29.05 2.14
N TRP A 53 -0.60 -28.91 3.41
CA TRP A 53 -0.52 -30.01 4.38
C TRP A 53 -1.73 -29.97 5.30
N ILE A 54 -2.44 -31.08 5.40
CA ILE A 54 -3.62 -31.24 6.23
C ILE A 54 -3.38 -32.42 7.17
N PRO A 55 -3.01 -32.17 8.45
CA PRO A 55 -2.90 -33.23 9.43
C PRO A 55 -4.28 -33.85 9.73
N GLU A 56 -4.35 -35.15 9.79
CA GLU A 56 -5.60 -35.88 10.07
C GLU A 56 -5.70 -36.26 11.56
N LYS A 57 -4.55 -36.28 12.23
CA LYS A 57 -4.42 -36.58 13.65
C LYS A 57 -3.24 -35.80 14.25
N GLU A 58 -3.23 -35.64 15.56
CA GLU A 58 -2.20 -34.90 16.29
C GLU A 58 -0.77 -35.44 16.03
N SER A 59 -0.62 -36.75 15.92
CA SER A 59 0.65 -37.39 15.63
C SER A 59 1.27 -36.99 14.27
N ASP A 60 0.48 -36.42 13.36
CA ASP A 60 0.96 -35.98 12.04
C ASP A 60 1.71 -34.64 12.11
N GLU A 61 1.59 -33.92 13.22
CA GLU A 61 2.16 -32.56 13.36
C GLU A 61 3.70 -32.57 13.27
N TYR A 62 4.35 -33.58 13.82
CA TYR A 62 5.81 -33.72 13.71
C TYR A 62 6.26 -33.90 12.26
N ASP A 63 5.62 -34.82 11.53
CA ASP A 63 5.94 -35.08 10.12
C ASP A 63 5.62 -33.87 9.24
N LEU A 64 4.54 -33.14 9.56
CA LEU A 64 4.20 -31.89 8.90
C LEU A 64 5.33 -30.85 9.05
N LEU A 65 5.84 -30.66 10.27
CA LEU A 65 6.91 -29.71 10.53
C LEU A 65 8.21 -30.07 9.78
N ILE A 66 8.56 -31.35 9.71
CA ILE A 66 9.72 -31.83 8.95
C ILE A 66 9.54 -31.53 7.45
N THR A 67 8.42 -31.93 6.86
CA THR A 67 8.17 -31.72 5.42
C THR A 67 8.01 -30.26 5.05
N LEU A 68 7.48 -29.45 5.96
CA LEU A 68 7.42 -27.99 5.80
C LEU A 68 8.83 -27.38 5.78
N ALA A 69 9.72 -27.79 6.73
CA ALA A 69 11.10 -27.32 6.77
C ALA A 69 11.87 -27.68 5.49
N GLU A 70 11.71 -28.91 5.00
CA GLU A 70 12.30 -29.34 3.72
C GLU A 70 11.81 -28.47 2.55
N SER A 71 10.50 -28.20 2.49
CA SER A 71 9.92 -27.38 1.44
C SER A 71 10.38 -25.92 1.54
N LEU A 72 10.45 -25.36 2.76
CA LEU A 72 10.94 -24.01 3.00
C LEU A 72 12.42 -23.83 2.64
N SER A 73 13.22 -24.90 2.63
CA SER A 73 14.66 -24.82 2.30
C SER A 73 14.93 -24.28 0.88
N GLN A 74 13.96 -24.37 -0.02
CA GLN A 74 14.04 -23.89 -1.40
C GLN A 74 13.89 -22.37 -1.51
N TYR A 75 13.37 -21.69 -0.49
CA TYR A 75 13.04 -20.28 -0.51
C TYR A 75 13.93 -19.49 0.45
N SER A 76 14.35 -18.32 0.01
CA SER A 76 15.10 -17.35 0.82
C SER A 76 14.22 -16.20 1.33
N HIS A 77 13.02 -16.04 0.74
CA HIS A 77 12.08 -14.97 1.04
C HIS A 77 10.69 -15.53 1.35
N ILE A 78 10.22 -15.26 2.55
CA ILE A 78 8.91 -15.67 3.05
C ILE A 78 8.01 -14.45 3.12
N VAL A 79 6.83 -14.58 2.55
CA VAL A 79 5.78 -13.56 2.57
C VAL A 79 4.61 -14.09 3.38
N THR A 80 4.02 -13.27 4.23
CA THR A 80 2.82 -13.61 4.99
C THR A 80 1.80 -12.48 4.92
N PHE A 81 0.57 -12.74 5.32
CA PHE A 81 -0.42 -11.69 5.60
C PHE A 81 -0.73 -11.68 7.10
N ASN A 82 -0.22 -10.67 7.81
CA ASN A 82 -0.30 -10.54 9.28
C ASN A 82 0.44 -11.67 10.03
N GLY A 83 1.39 -12.32 9.38
CA GLY A 83 2.11 -13.46 9.94
C GLY A 83 3.09 -13.11 11.04
N THR A 84 3.54 -11.85 11.11
CA THR A 84 4.35 -11.33 12.22
C THR A 84 3.61 -11.46 13.55
N GLY A 85 2.29 -11.29 13.55
CA GLY A 85 1.45 -11.39 14.74
C GLY A 85 0.99 -12.81 15.09
N PHE A 86 1.02 -13.75 14.14
CA PHE A 86 0.47 -15.08 14.37
C PHE A 86 1.32 -16.22 13.78
N ASP A 87 1.45 -16.31 12.46
CA ASP A 87 2.02 -17.48 11.78
C ASP A 87 3.45 -17.78 12.22
N LEU A 88 4.32 -16.78 12.20
CA LEU A 88 5.73 -16.95 12.51
C LEU A 88 5.99 -17.29 13.98
N PRO A 89 5.41 -16.56 14.98
CA PRO A 89 5.55 -16.93 16.37
C PRO A 89 4.99 -18.32 16.67
N HIS A 90 3.87 -18.68 16.02
CA HIS A 90 3.24 -19.98 16.19
C HIS A 90 4.15 -21.11 15.71
N LEU A 91 4.63 -21.02 14.47
CA LEU A 91 5.57 -21.99 13.91
C LEU A 91 6.85 -22.11 14.72
N LYS A 92 7.49 -20.98 15.08
CA LYS A 92 8.69 -20.95 15.90
C LYS A 92 8.51 -21.71 17.22
N ASN A 93 7.37 -21.49 17.89
CA ASN A 93 7.07 -22.16 19.14
C ASN A 93 6.83 -23.68 18.96
N LYS A 94 6.16 -24.08 17.86
CA LYS A 94 5.95 -25.50 17.53
C LYS A 94 7.27 -26.19 17.22
N TYR A 95 8.13 -25.62 16.36
CA TYR A 95 9.47 -26.16 16.09
C TYR A 95 10.28 -26.33 17.38
N SER A 96 10.26 -25.32 18.26
CA SER A 96 10.94 -25.39 19.56
C SER A 96 10.38 -26.51 20.47
N ALA A 97 9.05 -26.67 20.53
CA ALA A 97 8.40 -27.70 21.33
C ALA A 97 8.80 -29.13 20.90
N TYR A 98 8.94 -29.34 19.60
CA TYR A 98 9.41 -30.60 19.03
C TYR A 98 10.94 -30.72 18.97
N ARG A 99 11.68 -29.75 19.50
CA ARG A 99 13.16 -29.67 19.47
C ARG A 99 13.72 -29.70 18.05
N LEU A 100 13.03 -29.13 17.12
CA LEU A 100 13.44 -28.96 15.74
C LEU A 100 14.07 -27.58 15.53
N SER A 101 15.00 -27.48 14.56
CA SER A 101 15.58 -26.20 14.16
C SER A 101 14.50 -25.34 13.48
N ASP A 102 14.52 -24.02 13.76
CA ASP A 102 13.62 -23.07 13.11
C ASP A 102 14.02 -22.87 11.64
N PRO A 103 13.20 -23.28 10.67
CA PRO A 103 13.53 -23.17 9.24
C PRO A 103 13.41 -21.76 8.70
N LEU A 104 12.93 -20.79 9.51
CA LEU A 104 12.69 -19.40 9.12
C LEU A 104 13.83 -18.47 9.58
N GLN A 105 14.77 -18.95 10.41
CA GLN A 105 15.74 -18.12 11.13
C GLN A 105 16.55 -17.19 10.22
N ASP A 106 17.01 -17.66 9.06
CA ASP A 106 17.91 -16.92 8.15
C ASP A 106 17.20 -16.44 6.87
N LYS A 107 15.87 -16.41 6.88
CA LYS A 107 15.08 -16.01 5.71
C LYS A 107 14.62 -14.57 5.83
N ARG A 108 14.62 -13.87 4.69
CA ARG A 108 13.94 -12.60 4.57
C ARG A 108 12.44 -12.83 4.81
N HIS A 109 11.82 -11.98 5.62
CA HIS A 109 10.40 -12.01 5.86
C HIS A 109 9.77 -10.65 5.56
N ASP A 110 8.71 -10.66 4.76
CA ASP A 110 7.86 -9.49 4.50
C ASP A 110 6.41 -9.81 4.88
N ASP A 111 5.82 -8.95 5.70
CA ASP A 111 4.41 -9.04 6.09
C ASP A 111 3.57 -8.06 5.27
N LEU A 112 2.77 -8.59 4.35
CA LEU A 112 1.93 -7.80 3.45
C LEU A 112 0.98 -6.86 4.19
N PHE A 113 0.42 -7.30 5.31
CA PHE A 113 -0.45 -6.44 6.11
C PHE A 113 0.27 -5.18 6.57
N LEU A 114 1.51 -5.31 7.06
CA LEU A 114 2.32 -4.17 7.50
C LEU A 114 2.75 -3.29 6.32
N MET A 115 3.09 -3.90 5.20
CA MET A 115 3.48 -3.18 3.98
C MET A 115 2.31 -2.38 3.40
N LEU A 116 1.14 -3.00 3.27
CA LEU A 116 -0.05 -2.39 2.66
C LEU A 116 -0.66 -1.29 3.53
N ARG A 117 -0.48 -1.35 4.85
CA ARG A 117 -0.93 -0.28 5.76
C ARG A 117 -0.38 1.10 5.42
N LYS A 118 0.77 1.19 4.78
CA LYS A 118 1.36 2.46 4.32
C LYS A 118 0.47 3.18 3.31
N TYR A 119 -0.37 2.45 2.59
CA TYR A 119 -1.25 2.97 1.54
C TYR A 119 -2.71 3.10 1.98
N ASN A 120 -3.01 2.96 3.27
CA ASN A 120 -4.39 2.99 3.78
C ASN A 120 -5.18 4.24 3.34
N ALA A 121 -4.51 5.39 3.25
CA ALA A 121 -5.15 6.63 2.80
C ALA A 121 -5.65 6.57 1.35
N LEU A 122 -5.02 5.77 0.51
CA LEU A 122 -5.36 5.59 -0.90
C LEU A 122 -6.34 4.44 -1.15
N LEU A 123 -6.41 3.48 -0.23
CA LEU A 123 -7.23 2.28 -0.42
C LEU A 123 -8.62 2.50 0.19
N PRO A 124 -9.69 2.43 -0.61
CA PRO A 124 -11.06 2.69 -0.14
C PRO A 124 -11.62 1.50 0.66
N LEU A 125 -10.91 1.10 1.72
CA LEU A 125 -11.23 -0.04 2.57
C LEU A 125 -11.84 0.41 3.89
N ALA A 126 -12.95 -0.21 4.29
CA ALA A 126 -13.53 -0.03 5.62
C ALA A 126 -12.79 -0.84 6.69
N ARG A 127 -12.12 -1.91 6.30
CA ARG A 127 -11.34 -2.82 7.14
C ARG A 127 -10.11 -3.31 6.38
N HIS A 128 -9.14 -3.88 7.09
CA HIS A 128 -7.88 -4.34 6.52
C HIS A 128 -7.71 -5.86 6.66
N ARG A 129 -8.74 -6.63 6.31
CA ARG A 129 -8.68 -8.08 6.21
C ARG A 129 -8.22 -8.48 4.82
N LEU A 130 -7.66 -9.67 4.67
CA LEU A 130 -7.20 -10.19 3.38
C LEU A 130 -8.28 -10.07 2.29
N ASN A 131 -9.51 -10.46 2.59
CA ASN A 131 -10.64 -10.37 1.65
C ASN A 131 -11.03 -8.92 1.28
N ASP A 132 -10.80 -7.94 2.18
CA ASP A 132 -11.06 -6.54 1.86
C ASP A 132 -10.08 -6.03 0.80
N TYR A 133 -8.79 -6.41 0.90
CA TYR A 133 -7.80 -6.10 -0.13
C TYR A 133 -8.12 -6.76 -1.46
N VAL A 134 -8.56 -8.02 -1.43
CA VAL A 134 -9.00 -8.72 -2.64
C VAL A 134 -10.17 -8.01 -3.32
N SER A 135 -11.10 -7.43 -2.56
CA SER A 135 -12.28 -6.71 -3.09
C SER A 135 -11.95 -5.42 -3.86
N LEU A 136 -10.71 -4.93 -3.77
CA LEU A 136 -10.26 -3.79 -4.57
C LEU A 136 -10.20 -4.09 -6.06
N PHE A 137 -10.06 -5.36 -6.42
CA PHE A 137 -9.97 -5.82 -7.80
C PHE A 137 -11.36 -6.14 -8.35
N LYS A 138 -11.64 -5.72 -9.59
CA LYS A 138 -12.92 -5.99 -10.27
C LYS A 138 -12.93 -7.34 -11.01
N GLU A 139 -11.96 -8.19 -10.77
CA GLU A 139 -11.80 -9.44 -11.50
C GLU A 139 -12.87 -10.47 -11.12
N SER A 140 -13.36 -11.19 -12.14
CA SER A 140 -14.36 -12.24 -11.99
C SER A 140 -13.80 -13.53 -11.37
N ARG A 141 -12.47 -13.69 -11.38
CA ARG A 141 -11.77 -14.88 -10.90
C ARG A 141 -10.79 -14.52 -9.80
N VAL A 142 -11.29 -14.53 -8.59
CA VAL A 142 -10.50 -14.28 -7.37
C VAL A 142 -10.14 -15.65 -6.77
N PRO A 143 -8.90 -15.80 -6.24
CA PRO A 143 -8.52 -17.00 -5.51
C PRO A 143 -9.41 -17.26 -4.28
N ASP A 144 -9.65 -18.53 -3.98
CA ASP A 144 -10.50 -18.92 -2.84
C ASP A 144 -9.71 -19.06 -1.54
N ASP A 145 -8.45 -19.51 -1.63
CA ASP A 145 -7.63 -19.80 -0.46
C ASP A 145 -6.72 -18.63 -0.04
N ASP A 146 -6.43 -18.52 1.26
CA ASP A 146 -5.78 -17.33 1.83
C ASP A 146 -4.32 -17.17 1.38
N ALA A 147 -3.56 -18.26 1.19
CA ALA A 147 -2.21 -18.17 0.63
C ALA A 147 -2.23 -17.67 -0.83
N GLN A 148 -3.18 -18.13 -1.64
CA GLN A 148 -3.36 -17.66 -3.01
C GLN A 148 -3.88 -16.22 -3.06
N LYS A 149 -4.78 -15.82 -2.15
CA LYS A 149 -5.22 -14.42 -2.01
C LYS A 149 -4.05 -13.50 -1.64
N ALA A 150 -3.18 -13.95 -0.71
CA ALA A 150 -2.00 -13.18 -0.34
C ALA A 150 -1.04 -13.03 -1.53
N LEU A 151 -0.83 -14.08 -2.33
CA LEU A 151 -0.11 -14.02 -3.59
C LEU A 151 -0.72 -12.95 -4.53
N PHE A 152 -2.02 -13.01 -4.74
CA PHE A 152 -2.77 -12.12 -5.62
C PHE A 152 -2.70 -10.64 -5.21
N ILE A 153 -2.88 -10.33 -3.91
CA ILE A 153 -2.88 -8.94 -3.42
C ILE A 153 -1.49 -8.30 -3.42
N THR A 154 -0.40 -9.05 -3.66
CA THR A 154 0.92 -8.43 -3.87
C THR A 154 0.90 -7.40 -4.99
N ARG A 155 -0.03 -7.48 -5.94
CA ARG A 155 -0.24 -6.49 -7.01
C ARG A 155 -0.47 -5.07 -6.47
N ILE A 156 -1.01 -4.92 -5.26
CA ILE A 156 -1.20 -3.61 -4.61
C ILE A 156 0.14 -2.91 -4.36
N LEU A 157 1.24 -3.67 -4.27
CA LEU A 157 2.58 -3.10 -4.13
C LEU A 157 3.03 -2.31 -5.37
N SER A 158 2.30 -2.37 -6.49
CA SER A 158 2.51 -1.44 -7.62
C SER A 158 2.36 0.03 -7.21
N LEU A 159 1.65 0.32 -6.10
CA LEU A 159 1.58 1.67 -5.52
C LEU A 159 2.96 2.24 -5.11
N THR A 160 3.99 1.42 -4.98
CA THR A 160 5.37 1.90 -4.72
C THR A 160 5.86 2.86 -5.81
N CYS A 161 5.40 2.71 -7.06
CA CYS A 161 5.74 3.64 -8.14
C CYS A 161 5.33 5.09 -7.81
N LEU A 162 4.23 5.28 -7.08
CA LEU A 162 3.75 6.60 -6.68
C LEU A 162 4.66 7.24 -5.62
N THR A 163 5.16 6.45 -4.66
CA THR A 163 6.07 6.94 -3.61
C THR A 163 7.48 7.20 -4.14
N GLU A 164 7.86 6.55 -5.21
CA GLU A 164 9.15 6.67 -5.87
C GLU A 164 9.16 7.71 -7.01
N GLY A 165 8.03 8.40 -7.25
CA GLY A 165 7.90 9.38 -8.33
C GLY A 165 8.00 8.75 -9.73
N ARG A 166 7.76 7.43 -9.86
CA ARG A 166 7.81 6.69 -11.13
C ARG A 166 6.44 6.70 -11.81
N PHE A 167 6.08 7.85 -12.36
CA PHE A 167 4.89 8.09 -13.15
C PHE A 167 5.10 9.29 -14.07
N ASP A 168 4.40 9.32 -15.19
CA ASP A 168 4.25 10.51 -16.01
C ASP A 168 3.05 11.32 -15.54
N VAL A 169 3.05 12.64 -15.78
CA VAL A 169 1.98 13.54 -15.42
C VAL A 169 1.64 14.49 -16.54
N GLN A 170 0.34 14.66 -16.82
CA GLN A 170 -0.17 15.56 -17.83
C GLN A 170 -1.37 16.35 -17.29
N ILE A 171 -1.50 17.62 -17.69
CA ILE A 171 -2.73 18.38 -17.45
C ILE A 171 -3.81 17.81 -18.37
N THR A 172 -5.00 17.62 -17.84
CA THR A 172 -6.13 17.07 -18.59
C THR A 172 -7.42 17.84 -18.26
N ASP A 173 -8.28 17.95 -19.25
CA ASP A 173 -9.66 18.41 -19.07
C ASP A 173 -10.63 17.24 -18.82
N SER A 174 -10.11 16.02 -18.72
CA SER A 174 -10.91 14.82 -18.51
C SER A 174 -11.59 14.87 -17.15
N ASP A 175 -12.89 14.74 -17.16
CA ASP A 175 -13.65 14.34 -15.99
C ASP A 175 -13.75 12.81 -16.00
N PHE A 176 -13.38 12.15 -14.90
CA PHE A 176 -13.80 10.78 -14.71
C PHE A 176 -15.33 10.71 -14.78
N PRO A 177 -15.90 9.66 -15.36
CA PRO A 177 -17.34 9.49 -15.29
C PRO A 177 -17.76 9.62 -13.83
N GLU A 178 -18.59 10.63 -13.56
CA GLU A 178 -19.12 10.89 -12.23
C GLU A 178 -19.76 9.61 -11.69
N THR A 179 -19.14 8.95 -10.75
CA THR A 179 -19.83 7.92 -9.99
C THR A 179 -20.85 8.60 -9.08
N ASP A 180 -22.02 7.96 -8.89
CA ASP A 180 -23.14 8.56 -8.12
C ASP A 180 -22.72 9.04 -6.71
N ILE A 181 -21.68 8.45 -6.13
CA ILE A 181 -21.08 8.86 -4.84
C ILE A 181 -20.42 10.25 -4.95
N PHE A 182 -19.90 10.63 -6.11
CA PHE A 182 -19.28 11.93 -6.33
C PHE A 182 -20.34 13.04 -6.45
N LYS A 183 -21.48 12.74 -7.09
CA LYS A 183 -22.61 13.67 -7.23
C LYS A 183 -23.23 14.05 -5.88
N GLU A 184 -23.33 13.10 -4.94
CA GLU A 184 -23.88 13.38 -3.61
C GLU A 184 -22.98 14.28 -2.77
N ARG A 185 -21.66 14.12 -2.85
CA ARG A 185 -20.70 14.92 -2.07
C ARG A 185 -20.39 16.29 -2.65
N THR A 186 -20.56 16.48 -3.96
CA THR A 186 -20.28 17.75 -4.63
C THR A 186 -21.47 18.71 -4.67
N ARG A 187 -22.69 18.25 -4.37
CA ARG A 187 -23.91 19.11 -4.36
C ARG A 187 -23.85 20.27 -3.37
N ASP A 188 -23.12 20.13 -2.27
CA ASP A 188 -23.07 21.10 -1.18
C ASP A 188 -21.72 21.85 -1.09
N LEU A 189 -20.79 21.62 -2.03
CA LEU A 189 -19.51 22.32 -2.02
C LEU A 189 -19.62 23.66 -2.74
N PRO A 190 -19.05 24.77 -2.20
CA PRO A 190 -19.02 26.05 -2.87
C PRO A 190 -18.32 25.93 -4.24
N SER A 191 -18.72 26.72 -5.20
CA SER A 191 -18.09 26.77 -6.53
C SER A 191 -16.65 27.21 -6.38
N TYR A 192 -15.72 26.27 -6.56
CA TYR A 192 -14.30 26.54 -6.51
C TYR A 192 -13.88 27.37 -7.74
N GLY A 193 -13.03 28.38 -7.50
CA GLY A 193 -12.61 29.31 -8.54
C GLY A 193 -11.74 28.67 -9.62
N THR A 194 -10.84 27.76 -9.25
CA THR A 194 -9.90 27.10 -10.19
C THR A 194 -9.71 25.63 -9.82
N VAL A 195 -9.83 24.75 -10.80
CA VAL A 195 -9.54 23.32 -10.67
C VAL A 195 -8.38 22.96 -11.61
N LEU A 196 -7.40 22.23 -11.10
CA LEU A 196 -6.33 21.62 -11.87
C LEU A 196 -6.53 20.11 -11.86
N SER A 197 -6.73 19.51 -13.03
CA SER A 197 -6.85 18.06 -13.20
C SER A 197 -5.57 17.52 -13.83
N LEU A 198 -4.96 16.52 -13.18
CA LEU A 198 -3.72 15.89 -13.58
C LEU A 198 -3.94 14.39 -13.81
N LEU A 199 -3.66 13.95 -15.04
CA LEU A 199 -3.60 12.52 -15.37
C LEU A 199 -2.19 12.00 -15.02
N LEU A 200 -2.13 10.99 -14.15
CA LEU A 200 -0.91 10.29 -13.78
C LEU A 200 -0.91 8.92 -14.46
N THR A 201 0.18 8.65 -15.18
CA THR A 201 0.42 7.33 -15.80
C THR A 201 1.58 6.67 -15.06
N PRO A 202 1.30 5.75 -14.11
CA PRO A 202 2.34 5.05 -13.37
C PRO A 202 3.15 4.10 -14.26
N ASP A 203 4.44 3.91 -13.97
CA ASP A 203 5.30 2.93 -14.65
C ASP A 203 4.76 1.50 -14.54
N LEU A 204 4.08 1.22 -13.42
CA LEU A 204 3.35 -0.04 -13.20
C LEU A 204 1.85 0.28 -13.15
N PRO A 205 1.04 -0.23 -14.08
CA PRO A 205 -0.38 0.10 -14.16
C PRO A 205 -1.12 -0.31 -12.88
N ILE A 206 -2.04 0.55 -12.43
CA ILE A 206 -2.86 0.28 -11.25
C ILE A 206 -4.14 -0.43 -11.71
N SER A 207 -4.20 -1.75 -11.55
CA SER A 207 -5.33 -2.60 -11.98
C SER A 207 -6.40 -2.81 -10.91
N PHE A 208 -6.38 -2.00 -9.86
CA PHE A 208 -7.32 -2.06 -8.74
C PHE A 208 -7.76 -0.64 -8.33
N ARG A 209 -8.80 -0.57 -7.50
CA ARG A 209 -9.38 0.72 -7.14
C ARG A 209 -8.55 1.44 -6.09
N VAL A 210 -8.15 2.68 -6.43
CA VAL A 210 -7.51 3.64 -5.52
C VAL A 210 -8.41 4.87 -5.43
N ARG A 211 -8.59 5.40 -4.23
CA ARG A 211 -9.35 6.64 -4.01
C ARG A 211 -8.89 7.33 -2.73
N CYS A 212 -8.67 8.64 -2.81
CA CYS A 212 -8.36 9.47 -1.66
C CYS A 212 -9.01 10.87 -1.82
N SER A 213 -9.44 11.45 -0.70
CA SER A 213 -9.85 12.86 -0.66
C SER A 213 -9.32 13.46 0.64
N ASP A 214 -8.50 14.49 0.55
CA ASP A 214 -7.93 15.20 1.69
C ASP A 214 -7.81 16.70 1.35
N GLY A 215 -8.57 17.55 2.05
CA GLY A 215 -8.63 18.99 1.79
C GLY A 215 -8.97 19.31 0.34
N PRO A 216 -8.10 20.07 -0.38
CA PRO A 216 -8.33 20.44 -1.76
C PRO A 216 -8.01 19.33 -2.78
N PHE A 217 -7.56 18.17 -2.34
CA PHE A 217 -7.07 17.10 -3.19
C PHE A 217 -8.07 15.96 -3.30
N GLU A 218 -8.22 15.45 -4.51
CA GLU A 218 -8.96 14.22 -4.82
C GLU A 218 -8.11 13.38 -5.76
N LEU A 219 -7.88 12.12 -5.40
CA LEU A 219 -7.20 11.13 -6.22
C LEU A 219 -8.14 9.95 -6.46
N ASP A 220 -8.33 9.58 -7.72
CA ASP A 220 -9.11 8.40 -8.10
C ASP A 220 -8.37 7.64 -9.21
N SER A 221 -8.57 6.32 -9.27
CA SER A 221 -7.98 5.48 -10.31
C SER A 221 -9.01 5.05 -11.34
N ASP A 222 -8.55 4.89 -12.58
CA ASP A 222 -9.22 4.08 -13.57
C ASP A 222 -8.51 2.72 -13.67
N PRO A 223 -9.07 1.64 -13.10
CA PRO A 223 -8.46 0.32 -13.13
C PRO A 223 -8.36 -0.29 -14.53
N GLU A 224 -9.12 0.20 -15.51
CA GLU A 224 -9.11 -0.32 -16.89
C GLU A 224 -7.92 0.22 -17.68
N SER A 225 -7.65 1.53 -17.54
CA SER A 225 -6.47 2.14 -18.17
C SER A 225 -5.20 2.04 -17.32
N GLY A 226 -5.33 1.73 -16.04
CA GLY A 226 -4.22 1.72 -15.08
C GLY A 226 -3.69 3.10 -14.70
N THR A 227 -4.47 4.16 -14.99
CA THR A 227 -4.11 5.56 -14.71
C THR A 227 -4.79 6.10 -13.46
N LEU A 228 -4.31 7.25 -12.96
CA LEU A 228 -4.94 7.97 -11.85
C LEU A 228 -5.24 9.41 -12.26
N LEU A 229 -6.35 9.93 -11.76
CA LEU A 229 -6.69 11.34 -11.87
C LEU A 229 -6.50 12.02 -10.51
N LEU A 230 -5.65 13.02 -10.46
CA LEU A 230 -5.47 13.91 -9.32
C LEU A 230 -6.15 15.24 -9.63
N ARG A 231 -7.18 15.59 -8.86
CA ARG A 231 -7.83 16.88 -8.90
C ARG A 231 -7.39 17.73 -7.73
N ILE A 232 -7.14 19.00 -8.02
CA ILE A 232 -6.68 19.99 -7.04
C ILE A 232 -7.54 21.22 -7.18
N ARG A 233 -8.09 21.69 -6.07
CA ARG A 233 -8.98 22.84 -6.04
C ARG A 233 -8.32 24.04 -5.39
N SER A 234 -8.61 25.24 -5.89
CA SER A 234 -8.12 26.49 -5.34
C SER A 234 -9.25 27.52 -5.29
N ASP A 235 -9.43 28.13 -4.12
CA ASP A 235 -10.42 29.20 -3.90
C ASP A 235 -9.77 30.59 -3.93
N ASP A 236 -8.45 30.67 -3.73
CA ASP A 236 -7.72 31.93 -3.54
C ASP A 236 -6.72 32.25 -4.69
N GLY A 237 -6.80 31.50 -5.80
CA GLY A 237 -5.92 31.66 -6.95
C GLY A 237 -4.52 31.07 -6.75
N SER A 238 -4.32 30.24 -5.71
CA SER A 238 -3.05 29.56 -5.45
C SER A 238 -3.27 28.09 -5.20
N PHE A 239 -2.39 27.25 -5.74
CA PHE A 239 -2.27 25.86 -5.34
C PHE A 239 -1.26 25.71 -4.20
N TYR A 240 -1.50 24.77 -3.30
CA TYR A 240 -0.66 24.53 -2.13
C TYR A 240 0.21 23.29 -2.34
N MET A 241 1.54 23.48 -2.35
CA MET A 241 2.49 22.38 -2.41
C MET A 241 2.93 22.05 -0.98
N TYR A 242 2.43 20.96 -0.43
CA TYR A 242 2.75 20.50 0.90
C TYR A 242 4.15 19.86 0.98
N HIS A 243 4.79 20.01 2.14
CA HIS A 243 6.09 19.43 2.46
C HIS A 243 5.90 18.40 3.57
N SER A 244 6.25 17.16 3.32
CA SER A 244 6.13 16.06 4.29
C SER A 244 7.18 16.14 5.41
N ASP A 245 8.32 16.77 5.14
CA ASP A 245 9.43 17.01 6.06
C ASP A 245 9.26 18.29 6.91
N PHE A 246 8.03 18.50 7.41
CA PHE A 246 7.62 19.73 8.12
C PHE A 246 8.49 20.05 9.33
N GLU A 247 9.21 19.11 9.90
CA GLU A 247 10.17 19.35 10.99
C GLU A 247 11.32 20.29 10.58
N ASN A 248 11.61 20.40 9.28
CA ASN A 248 12.63 21.27 8.71
C ASN A 248 12.13 22.67 8.36
N TYR A 249 10.84 22.97 8.65
CA TYR A 249 10.19 24.22 8.26
C TYR A 249 9.68 24.99 9.46
N ASP A 250 9.64 26.32 9.32
CA ASP A 250 8.87 27.25 10.14
C ASP A 250 7.67 27.75 9.32
N TYR A 251 6.50 27.84 9.94
CA TYR A 251 5.34 28.50 9.35
C TYR A 251 5.38 29.99 9.65
N LEU A 252 5.19 30.83 8.63
CA LEU A 252 5.14 32.28 8.73
C LEU A 252 3.71 32.75 8.61
N PRO A 253 2.99 33.02 9.73
CA PRO A 253 1.57 33.39 9.68
C PRO A 253 1.30 34.67 8.84
N GLY A 254 2.22 35.62 8.83
CA GLY A 254 2.10 36.84 8.04
C GLY A 254 2.17 36.62 6.52
N GLU A 255 2.88 35.57 6.10
CA GLU A 255 3.06 35.19 4.69
C GLU A 255 2.09 34.08 4.26
N GLY A 256 1.47 33.41 5.23
CA GLY A 256 0.56 32.28 4.99
C GLY A 256 1.24 31.09 4.31
N CYS A 257 2.52 30.82 4.61
CA CYS A 257 3.27 29.72 4.02
C CYS A 257 4.38 29.21 4.95
N ALA A 258 4.89 28.02 4.65
CA ALA A 258 6.06 27.46 5.34
C ALA A 258 7.34 27.79 4.59
N VAL A 259 8.39 28.05 5.33
CA VAL A 259 9.72 28.38 4.84
C VAL A 259 10.76 27.50 5.55
N HIS A 260 11.71 26.96 4.80
CA HIS A 260 12.74 26.11 5.36
C HIS A 260 13.57 26.85 6.43
N LYS A 261 13.86 26.19 7.55
CA LYS A 261 14.52 26.79 8.74
C LYS A 261 15.83 27.48 8.42
N SER A 262 16.57 27.03 7.41
CA SER A 262 17.80 27.69 6.96
C SER A 262 17.57 29.15 6.49
N LEU A 263 16.37 29.44 5.98
CA LEU A 263 15.99 30.79 5.50
C LEU A 263 15.32 31.65 6.59
N THR A 264 14.77 30.99 7.62
CA THR A 264 14.10 31.68 8.73
C THR A 264 15.00 31.94 9.94
N ALA A 265 16.32 31.66 9.82
CA ALA A 265 17.28 31.82 10.91
C ALA A 265 17.29 33.27 11.50
N TYR A 266 17.04 34.25 10.66
CA TYR A 266 17.00 35.66 11.04
C TYR A 266 15.60 36.24 11.26
N VAL A 267 14.57 35.42 11.15
CA VAL A 267 13.18 35.82 11.41
C VAL A 267 12.94 35.80 12.92
N ALA A 268 12.39 36.89 13.46
CA ALA A 268 12.08 37.01 14.88
C ALA A 268 11.08 35.90 15.31
N SER A 269 11.25 35.40 16.52
CA SER A 269 10.50 34.22 17.02
C SER A 269 9.00 34.44 17.13
N ASP A 270 8.54 35.67 17.32
CA ASP A 270 7.14 36.10 17.36
C ASP A 270 6.45 36.14 15.98
N ARG A 271 7.26 36.11 14.90
CA ARG A 271 6.76 36.11 13.51
C ARG A 271 6.74 34.73 12.87
N LYS A 272 7.17 33.71 13.59
CA LYS A 272 7.19 32.32 13.08
C LYS A 272 6.60 31.35 14.10
N ALA A 273 5.98 30.30 13.57
CA ALA A 273 5.45 29.19 14.35
C ALA A 273 6.07 27.89 13.86
N LYS A 274 5.99 26.83 14.67
CA LYS A 274 6.39 25.50 14.27
C LYS A 274 5.48 25.02 13.13
N ALA A 275 6.06 24.56 12.03
CA ALA A 275 5.29 23.94 10.96
C ALA A 275 4.73 22.59 11.42
N SER A 276 3.58 22.22 10.88
CA SER A 276 2.86 20.96 11.08
C SER A 276 2.44 20.40 9.72
N ARG A 277 1.92 19.19 9.68
CA ARG A 277 1.40 18.60 8.44
C ARG A 277 0.42 19.55 7.72
N ASP A 278 -0.47 20.20 8.45
CA ASP A 278 -1.56 20.96 7.86
C ASP A 278 -1.17 22.38 7.39
N ASN A 279 -0.06 22.93 7.88
CA ASN A 279 0.40 24.27 7.55
C ASN A 279 1.78 24.34 6.85
N CYS A 280 2.41 23.17 6.62
CA CYS A 280 3.70 23.11 5.95
C CYS A 280 3.54 23.06 4.43
N TYR A 281 3.20 24.19 3.83
CA TYR A 281 3.03 24.32 2.38
C TYR A 281 3.68 25.59 1.82
N THR A 282 4.03 25.51 0.53
CA THR A 282 4.38 26.67 -0.30
C THR A 282 3.20 27.00 -1.21
N ARG A 283 2.83 28.29 -1.30
CA ARG A 283 1.78 28.77 -2.21
C ARG A 283 2.36 28.95 -3.61
N ILE A 284 1.69 28.41 -4.61
CA ILE A 284 2.06 28.52 -6.03
C ILE A 284 0.88 29.16 -6.76
N PRO A 285 1.06 30.32 -7.39
CA PRO A 285 -0.01 30.94 -8.18
C PRO A 285 -0.53 29.96 -9.24
N CYS A 286 -1.85 29.86 -9.41
CA CYS A 286 -2.48 28.91 -10.35
C CYS A 286 -1.88 29.03 -11.77
N GLY A 287 -1.66 30.25 -12.27
CA GLY A 287 -1.06 30.48 -13.59
C GLY A 287 0.36 29.89 -13.74
N THR A 288 1.12 29.80 -12.65
CA THR A 288 2.47 29.21 -12.70
C THR A 288 2.44 27.71 -12.96
N LEU A 289 1.48 26.97 -12.38
CA LEU A 289 1.33 25.53 -12.65
C LEU A 289 0.63 25.27 -13.98
N LEU A 290 -0.39 26.05 -14.31
CA LEU A 290 -1.13 25.89 -15.57
C LEU A 290 -0.27 26.20 -16.81
N GLN A 291 0.73 27.08 -16.68
CA GLN A 291 1.69 27.46 -17.74
C GLN A 291 3.09 26.86 -17.49
N GLY A 292 3.27 26.13 -16.40
CA GLY A 292 4.54 25.59 -15.96
C GLY A 292 5.09 24.49 -16.87
N ASN A 293 6.39 24.31 -16.81
CA ASN A 293 7.03 23.21 -17.52
C ASN A 293 6.74 21.89 -16.80
N GLU A 294 6.92 20.80 -17.53
CA GLU A 294 6.73 19.42 -17.07
C GLU A 294 7.45 19.12 -15.74
N LYS A 295 8.68 19.62 -15.58
CA LYS A 295 9.48 19.43 -14.35
C LYS A 295 8.82 20.04 -13.12
N THR A 296 8.24 21.24 -13.26
CA THR A 296 7.54 21.92 -12.15
C THR A 296 6.25 21.16 -11.80
N LEU A 297 5.52 20.71 -12.81
CA LEU A 297 4.30 19.93 -12.65
C LEU A 297 4.59 18.59 -11.97
N LYS A 298 5.61 17.87 -12.44
CA LYS A 298 6.04 16.61 -11.85
C LYS A 298 6.43 16.76 -10.37
N LYS A 299 7.28 17.74 -10.05
CA LYS A 299 7.67 18.02 -8.67
C LYS A 299 6.48 18.37 -7.77
N TYR A 300 5.53 19.13 -8.27
CA TYR A 300 4.30 19.47 -7.53
C TYR A 300 3.48 18.22 -7.25
N THR A 301 3.29 17.38 -8.27
CA THR A 301 2.52 16.13 -8.18
C THR A 301 3.18 15.14 -7.20
N GLU A 302 4.49 14.95 -7.28
CA GLU A 302 5.26 14.10 -6.34
C GLU A 302 5.03 14.52 -4.88
N LYS A 303 5.12 15.82 -4.59
CA LYS A 303 4.89 16.36 -3.25
C LYS A 303 3.43 16.17 -2.80
N THR A 304 2.47 16.37 -3.69
CA THR A 304 1.04 16.19 -3.39
C THR A 304 0.71 14.71 -3.13
N VAL A 305 1.23 13.80 -3.93
CA VAL A 305 1.06 12.36 -3.71
C VAL A 305 1.71 11.92 -2.39
N ALA A 306 2.92 12.39 -2.08
CA ALA A 306 3.58 12.11 -0.81
C ALA A 306 2.77 12.61 0.39
N TYR A 307 2.16 13.79 0.29
CA TYR A 307 1.27 14.34 1.32
C TYR A 307 0.02 13.45 1.50
N LEU A 308 -0.64 13.06 0.40
CA LEU A 308 -1.84 12.22 0.45
C LEU A 308 -1.56 10.82 1.05
N LEU A 309 -0.38 10.28 0.82
CA LEU A 309 0.05 9.01 1.40
C LEU A 309 0.29 9.08 2.92
N GLY A 310 0.36 10.29 3.49
CA GLY A 310 0.57 10.48 4.92
C GLY A 310 1.93 10.00 5.41
N GLY A 311 2.84 9.76 4.46
CA GLY A 311 4.17 9.24 4.76
C GLY A 311 5.10 10.32 5.33
N PRO A 312 5.99 9.95 6.27
CA PRO A 312 7.23 10.66 6.38
C PRO A 312 8.00 10.43 5.08
N SER A 313 8.49 11.50 4.54
CA SER A 313 9.53 11.53 3.50
C SER A 313 10.76 10.75 3.94
#